data_2b55164d9559ca2f6e43c5a63e4bb40e
#
_entry.id   2b55164d9559ca2f6e43c5a63e4bb40e
#
_cell.length_a   1.000
_cell.length_b   1.000
_cell.length_c   1.000
_cell.angle_alpha   90.00
_cell.angle_beta   90.00
_cell.angle_gamma   90.00
#
_symmetry.space_group_name_H-M   'P 1'
#
loop_
_entity.id
_entity.type
_entity.pdbx_description
1 polymer ?
#
loop_
_entity_poly.entity_id
_entity_poly.type
_entity_poly.pdbx_seq_one_letter_code
_entity_poly.pdbx_strand_id
1 'polypeptide(L)'
;IALYRMRTDHYVSEPLRNISDKAETVESKIATEICTQYSAHCNIDPSEDDIFYISSLLEGIIKPISNDAQSVSQDILTSDFIEEIREILLNVFSSYMLEINFDEYLYSFALHIHGLIKRANSIQSSGNDFLNNIKKNCPFIYDVSVSIAQKLNKKYNISIADSEIGYISIHIGYLIESSNSDSDKVSVLLLCHDYHHINSNIEKKLLDNYQNFITLKLFTTDNRSALINAYSDLIVTTKPLNLIGKEVIVVSPFFTMMDQINVDNAIHKCLENKQKIKRNNILSSFFDEKLFFKSNDFGNKEDVIRFLGQNVIDYGLCEEGFVESVLEREQLSSTCFFDTFAIPHALDMNATHTMICVLTSESGIQWDDHVIHIVLMLAVQQNDRKKFMELYNGIVQTLEKPEKVNKLVLSDNLMDFLNQLLEK
;
A
#
# COMPACT_ATOMS: atom_id res chain seq x y z
N ILE A 1 -8.18 -15.64 16.41
CA ILE A 1 -8.72 -14.46 17.13
C ILE A 1 -10.08 -14.80 17.72
N ALA A 2 -11.09 -15.23 16.94
CA ALA A 2 -12.43 -15.56 17.44
C ALA A 2 -12.37 -16.60 18.59
N LEU A 3 -11.71 -17.73 18.38
CA LEU A 3 -11.54 -18.78 19.40
C LEU A 3 -10.75 -18.30 20.62
N TYR A 4 -9.78 -17.41 20.43
CA TYR A 4 -9.03 -16.81 21.54
C TYR A 4 -9.90 -15.87 22.39
N ARG A 5 -10.79 -15.09 21.76
CA ARG A 5 -11.74 -14.22 22.46
C ARG A 5 -12.70 -15.04 23.35
N MET A 6 -13.25 -16.13 22.83
CA MET A 6 -14.10 -17.05 23.60
C MET A 6 -13.35 -17.61 24.82
N ARG A 7 -12.08 -17.96 24.67
CA ARG A 7 -11.24 -18.45 25.78
C ARG A 7 -11.01 -17.41 26.88
N THR A 8 -11.16 -16.14 26.59
CA THR A 8 -11.03 -15.01 27.53
C THR A 8 -12.38 -14.42 27.92
N ASP A 9 -13.45 -15.20 27.84
CA ASP A 9 -14.85 -14.84 28.19
C ASP A 9 -15.41 -13.64 27.41
N HIS A 10 -14.89 -13.41 26.19
CA HIS A 10 -15.38 -12.37 25.28
C HIS A 10 -16.22 -13.00 24.15
N TYR A 11 -17.45 -13.36 24.48
CA TYR A 11 -18.44 -13.87 23.54
C TYR A 11 -19.09 -12.74 22.72
N VAL A 12 -19.80 -13.10 21.65
CA VAL A 12 -20.60 -12.15 20.89
C VAL A 12 -21.78 -11.72 21.76
N SER A 13 -21.78 -10.44 22.19
CA SER A 13 -22.71 -9.92 23.20
C SER A 13 -24.02 -9.37 22.64
N GLU A 14 -24.10 -9.11 21.35
CA GLU A 14 -25.33 -8.66 20.68
C GLU A 14 -25.83 -9.74 19.72
N PRO A 15 -27.13 -10.11 19.78
CA PRO A 15 -27.67 -11.11 18.87
C PRO A 15 -27.58 -10.59 17.43
N LEU A 16 -26.81 -11.27 16.59
CA LEU A 16 -26.70 -11.04 15.14
C LEU A 16 -28.03 -11.37 14.42
N ARG A 17 -29.16 -11.27 15.11
CA ARG A 17 -30.47 -11.73 14.69
C ARG A 17 -31.22 -10.70 13.87
N ASN A 18 -30.93 -10.65 12.57
CA ASN A 18 -31.92 -10.28 11.56
C ASN A 18 -31.80 -11.12 10.28
N ILE A 19 -31.25 -12.33 10.38
CA ILE A 19 -31.07 -13.18 9.19
C ILE A 19 -31.94 -14.44 9.36
N SER A 20 -33.06 -14.43 8.65
CA SER A 20 -34.04 -15.51 8.56
C SER A 20 -33.62 -16.69 7.67
N ASP A 21 -32.38 -16.84 7.29
CA ASP A 21 -31.91 -17.94 6.46
C ASP A 21 -30.97 -18.86 7.25
N LYS A 22 -31.55 -19.83 7.94
CA LYS A 22 -30.87 -21.04 8.40
C LYS A 22 -30.57 -21.98 7.22
N ALA A 23 -29.79 -21.52 6.24
CA ALA A 23 -29.22 -22.44 5.28
C ALA A 23 -28.04 -23.16 5.94
N GLU A 24 -28.08 -24.49 5.99
CA GLU A 24 -26.92 -25.33 6.36
C GLU A 24 -25.84 -25.19 5.27
N THR A 25 -25.06 -24.11 5.35
CA THR A 25 -23.92 -23.90 4.43
C THR A 25 -22.76 -24.80 4.83
N VAL A 26 -21.83 -25.02 3.91
CA VAL A 26 -20.59 -25.78 4.18
C VAL A 26 -19.79 -25.08 5.27
N GLU A 27 -19.73 -23.74 5.23
CA GLU A 27 -19.06 -22.87 6.21
C GLU A 27 -19.67 -23.03 7.62
N SER A 28 -21.00 -23.10 7.70
CA SER A 28 -21.70 -23.32 8.97
C SER A 28 -21.36 -24.69 9.58
N LYS A 29 -21.28 -25.73 8.76
CA LYS A 29 -20.87 -27.07 9.22
C LYS A 29 -19.43 -27.09 9.71
N ILE A 30 -18.52 -26.45 8.98
CA ILE A 30 -17.10 -26.34 9.35
C ILE A 30 -16.95 -25.49 10.60
N ALA A 31 -17.64 -24.35 10.71
CA ALA A 31 -17.64 -23.51 11.92
C ALA A 31 -18.12 -24.29 13.14
N THR A 32 -19.20 -25.06 13.01
CA THR A 32 -19.73 -25.91 14.07
C THR A 32 -18.71 -26.98 14.50
N GLU A 33 -18.07 -27.64 13.54
CA GLU A 33 -17.04 -28.66 13.83
C GLU A 33 -15.82 -28.04 14.52
N ILE A 34 -15.33 -26.88 14.06
CA ILE A 34 -14.24 -26.15 14.70
C ILE A 34 -14.60 -25.79 16.15
N CYS A 35 -15.79 -25.24 16.36
CA CYS A 35 -16.28 -24.89 17.70
C CYS A 35 -16.41 -26.10 18.59
N THR A 36 -16.94 -27.21 18.10
CA THR A 36 -17.12 -28.46 18.85
C THR A 36 -15.77 -29.03 19.28
N GLN A 37 -14.81 -29.12 18.37
CA GLN A 37 -13.47 -29.62 18.68
C GLN A 37 -12.73 -28.70 19.66
N TYR A 38 -12.88 -27.38 19.51
CA TYR A 38 -12.23 -26.41 20.39
C TYR A 38 -12.86 -26.43 21.79
N SER A 39 -14.17 -26.58 21.89
CA SER A 39 -14.91 -26.75 23.17
C SER A 39 -14.40 -27.95 23.93
N ALA A 40 -14.23 -29.08 23.26
CA ALA A 40 -13.76 -30.32 23.90
C ALA A 40 -12.34 -30.18 24.50
N HIS A 41 -11.49 -29.29 23.94
CA HIS A 41 -10.10 -29.12 24.37
C HIS A 41 -9.91 -27.93 25.34
N CYS A 42 -10.76 -26.92 25.28
CA CYS A 42 -10.54 -25.64 25.98
C CYS A 42 -11.62 -25.32 27.02
N ASN A 43 -12.59 -26.21 27.21
CA ASN A 43 -13.72 -26.02 28.15
C ASN A 43 -14.47 -24.70 27.95
N ILE A 44 -14.82 -24.41 26.67
CA ILE A 44 -15.54 -23.23 26.23
C ILE A 44 -16.89 -23.69 25.69
N ASP A 45 -17.96 -22.91 25.90
CA ASP A 45 -19.29 -23.20 25.39
C ASP A 45 -19.71 -22.13 24.35
N PRO A 46 -19.36 -22.29 23.06
CA PRO A 46 -19.68 -21.34 22.01
C PRO A 46 -21.19 -21.20 21.81
N SER A 47 -21.70 -19.99 21.79
CA SER A 47 -23.09 -19.70 21.46
C SER A 47 -23.38 -19.90 19.96
N GLU A 48 -24.67 -19.97 19.60
CA GLU A 48 -25.08 -19.98 18.18
C GLU A 48 -24.56 -18.73 17.44
N ASP A 49 -24.47 -17.58 18.09
CA ASP A 49 -23.97 -16.34 17.53
C ASP A 49 -22.44 -16.39 17.30
N ASP A 50 -21.68 -17.07 18.15
CA ASP A 50 -20.25 -17.31 17.95
C ASP A 50 -19.98 -18.23 16.77
N ILE A 51 -20.77 -19.30 16.64
CA ILE A 51 -20.70 -20.22 15.49
C ILE A 51 -21.05 -19.49 14.20
N PHE A 52 -22.10 -18.67 14.22
CA PHE A 52 -22.49 -17.84 13.09
C PHE A 52 -21.39 -16.85 12.72
N TYR A 53 -20.76 -16.20 13.71
CA TYR A 53 -19.62 -15.31 13.47
C TYR A 53 -18.45 -16.02 12.82
N ILE A 54 -18.08 -17.20 13.29
CA ILE A 54 -17.01 -18.00 12.67
C ILE A 54 -17.42 -18.45 11.26
N SER A 55 -18.66 -18.86 11.05
CA SER A 55 -19.19 -19.21 9.73
C SER A 55 -19.04 -18.04 8.75
N SER A 56 -19.41 -16.83 9.17
CA SER A 56 -19.28 -15.63 8.34
C SER A 56 -17.82 -15.25 8.02
N LEU A 57 -16.88 -15.55 8.93
CA LEU A 57 -15.44 -15.38 8.64
C LEU A 57 -14.90 -16.42 7.66
N LEU A 58 -15.50 -17.60 7.62
CA LEU A 58 -15.14 -18.67 6.68
C LEU A 58 -15.72 -18.42 5.28
N GLU A 59 -16.81 -17.66 5.17
CA GLU A 59 -17.35 -17.22 3.90
C GLU A 59 -16.29 -16.45 3.12
N GLY A 60 -15.80 -17.00 2.02
CA GLY A 60 -14.76 -16.41 1.19
C GLY A 60 -13.32 -16.91 1.43
N ILE A 61 -13.09 -17.71 2.49
CA ILE A 61 -11.77 -18.31 2.75
C ILE A 61 -11.71 -19.77 2.23
N ILE A 62 -12.84 -20.48 2.32
CA ILE A 62 -12.90 -21.90 1.93
C ILE A 62 -12.89 -22.02 0.41
N LYS A 63 -11.75 -22.44 -0.14
CA LYS A 63 -11.66 -22.90 -1.53
C LYS A 63 -11.98 -24.38 -1.58
N PRO A 64 -12.89 -24.83 -2.47
CA PRO A 64 -13.07 -26.26 -2.70
C PRO A 64 -11.76 -26.86 -3.25
N ILE A 65 -11.28 -27.93 -2.62
CA ILE A 65 -9.98 -28.57 -2.92
C ILE A 65 -10.06 -29.50 -4.15
N SER A 66 -11.22 -29.71 -4.76
CA SER A 66 -11.40 -30.62 -5.89
C SER A 66 -11.46 -29.89 -7.23
N ASN A 67 -10.86 -30.49 -8.27
CA ASN A 67 -10.93 -30.04 -9.66
C ASN A 67 -12.38 -30.02 -10.24
N ASP A 68 -13.35 -30.54 -9.52
CA ASP A 68 -14.78 -30.47 -9.84
C ASP A 68 -15.47 -29.23 -9.26
N ALA A 69 -14.71 -28.36 -8.61
CA ALA A 69 -15.18 -27.18 -7.88
C ALA A 69 -15.74 -26.06 -8.78
N GLN A 70 -15.51 -26.10 -10.09
CA GLN A 70 -16.16 -25.16 -11.00
C GLN A 70 -17.70 -25.31 -11.03
N SER A 71 -18.23 -26.48 -10.68
CA SER A 71 -19.68 -26.72 -10.68
C SER A 71 -20.36 -26.30 -9.36
N VAL A 72 -19.65 -26.31 -8.21
CA VAL A 72 -20.23 -25.98 -6.90
C VAL A 72 -20.07 -24.48 -6.58
N SER A 73 -19.06 -23.82 -7.14
CA SER A 73 -18.78 -22.40 -6.89
C SER A 73 -19.60 -21.44 -7.77
N GLN A 74 -20.18 -21.91 -8.88
CA GLN A 74 -21.03 -21.08 -9.75
C GLN A 74 -22.37 -20.70 -9.13
N ASP A 75 -22.82 -21.39 -8.06
CA ASP A 75 -24.09 -21.09 -7.38
C ASP A 75 -24.00 -19.98 -6.31
N ILE A 76 -22.80 -19.54 -5.90
CA ILE A 76 -22.63 -18.55 -4.82
C ILE A 76 -22.69 -17.11 -5.32
N LEU A 77 -22.10 -16.85 -6.49
CA LEU A 77 -22.05 -15.52 -7.10
C LEU A 77 -22.76 -15.53 -8.46
N THR A 78 -23.62 -14.55 -8.69
CA THR A 78 -24.20 -14.35 -10.02
C THR A 78 -23.17 -13.75 -10.98
N SER A 79 -23.28 -14.05 -12.27
CA SER A 79 -22.43 -13.46 -13.30
C SER A 79 -22.52 -11.93 -13.29
N ASP A 80 -23.71 -11.38 -13.03
CA ASP A 80 -23.95 -9.94 -12.96
C ASP A 80 -23.17 -9.30 -11.81
N PHE A 81 -23.13 -9.93 -10.63
CA PHE A 81 -22.37 -9.45 -9.49
C PHE A 81 -20.86 -9.44 -9.78
N ILE A 82 -20.34 -10.50 -10.40
CA ILE A 82 -18.92 -10.56 -10.78
C ILE A 82 -18.57 -9.44 -11.76
N GLU A 83 -19.42 -9.16 -12.74
CA GLU A 83 -19.21 -8.09 -13.71
C GLU A 83 -19.31 -6.70 -13.05
N GLU A 84 -20.21 -6.51 -12.10
CA GLU A 84 -20.28 -5.29 -11.30
C GLU A 84 -18.98 -5.02 -10.52
N ILE A 85 -18.39 -6.05 -9.91
CA ILE A 85 -17.10 -5.92 -9.22
C ILE A 85 -15.97 -5.65 -10.21
N ARG A 86 -16.00 -6.29 -11.39
CA ARG A 86 -15.06 -6.01 -12.49
C ARG A 86 -15.08 -4.54 -12.88
N GLU A 87 -16.27 -3.97 -13.11
CA GLU A 87 -16.43 -2.58 -13.47
C GLU A 87 -15.89 -1.63 -12.39
N ILE A 88 -16.12 -1.92 -11.11
CA ILE A 88 -15.58 -1.12 -10.00
C ILE A 88 -14.05 -1.16 -10.04
N LEU A 89 -13.42 -2.32 -10.18
CA LEU A 89 -11.98 -2.45 -10.26
C LEU A 89 -11.40 -1.72 -11.47
N LEU A 90 -11.99 -1.91 -12.67
CA LEU A 90 -11.57 -1.21 -13.90
C LEU A 90 -11.62 0.31 -13.72
N ASN A 91 -12.73 0.81 -13.19
CA ASN A 91 -12.91 2.25 -12.95
C ASN A 91 -11.86 2.80 -11.97
N VAL A 92 -11.60 2.10 -10.86
CA VAL A 92 -10.60 2.54 -9.88
C VAL A 92 -9.20 2.41 -10.48
N PHE A 93 -8.82 1.27 -11.03
CA PHE A 93 -7.48 1.08 -11.61
C PHE A 93 -7.20 2.05 -12.74
N SER A 94 -8.17 2.31 -13.63
CA SER A 94 -8.05 3.34 -14.66
C SER A 94 -7.81 4.72 -14.05
N SER A 95 -8.56 5.08 -13.00
CA SER A 95 -8.38 6.36 -12.32
C SER A 95 -7.02 6.49 -11.62
N TYR A 96 -6.37 5.40 -11.25
CA TYR A 96 -5.02 5.35 -10.69
C TYR A 96 -3.93 5.02 -11.73
N MET A 97 -4.24 4.96 -13.03
CA MET A 97 -3.33 4.59 -14.11
C MET A 97 -2.62 3.25 -13.86
N LEU A 98 -3.33 2.33 -13.24
CA LEU A 98 -2.85 0.98 -12.95
C LEU A 98 -3.28 0.04 -14.07
N GLU A 99 -2.31 -0.50 -14.80
CA GLU A 99 -2.52 -1.56 -15.80
C GLU A 99 -2.32 -2.91 -15.13
N ILE A 100 -3.40 -3.46 -14.56
CA ILE A 100 -3.38 -4.71 -13.81
C ILE A 100 -4.28 -5.72 -14.51
N ASN A 101 -3.74 -6.88 -14.85
CA ASN A 101 -4.56 -8.02 -15.24
C ASN A 101 -5.01 -8.76 -13.97
N PHE A 102 -6.31 -8.75 -13.70
CA PHE A 102 -6.90 -9.35 -12.51
C PHE A 102 -7.94 -10.44 -12.83
N ASP A 103 -8.04 -10.88 -14.08
CA ASP A 103 -9.08 -11.83 -14.52
C ASP A 103 -9.05 -13.13 -13.74
N GLU A 104 -7.86 -13.70 -13.51
CA GLU A 104 -7.71 -14.95 -12.75
C GLU A 104 -8.07 -14.77 -11.26
N TYR A 105 -7.96 -13.55 -10.75
CA TYR A 105 -8.18 -13.23 -9.34
C TYR A 105 -9.58 -12.67 -9.06
N LEU A 106 -10.29 -12.21 -10.09
CA LEU A 106 -11.56 -11.51 -9.98
C LEU A 106 -12.61 -12.29 -9.17
N TYR A 107 -12.75 -13.59 -9.43
CA TYR A 107 -13.72 -14.42 -8.70
C TYR A 107 -13.43 -14.46 -7.19
N SER A 108 -12.16 -14.64 -6.81
CA SER A 108 -11.74 -14.68 -5.41
C SER A 108 -11.98 -13.33 -4.72
N PHE A 109 -11.72 -12.24 -5.42
CA PHE A 109 -11.99 -10.90 -4.91
C PHE A 109 -13.50 -10.63 -4.78
N ALA A 110 -14.28 -10.96 -5.79
CA ALA A 110 -15.73 -10.81 -5.76
C ALA A 110 -16.38 -11.63 -4.62
N LEU A 111 -15.86 -12.82 -4.32
CA LEU A 111 -16.31 -13.63 -3.20
C LEU A 111 -16.03 -12.94 -1.86
N HIS A 112 -14.84 -12.35 -1.70
CA HIS A 112 -14.52 -11.54 -0.52
C HIS A 112 -15.46 -10.35 -0.37
N ILE A 113 -15.72 -9.60 -1.44
CA ILE A 113 -16.64 -8.45 -1.43
C ILE A 113 -18.08 -8.86 -1.11
N HIS A 114 -18.54 -9.99 -1.65
CA HIS A 114 -19.86 -10.53 -1.31
C HIS A 114 -20.01 -10.81 0.19
N GLY A 115 -19.01 -11.47 0.80
CA GLY A 115 -18.97 -11.68 2.24
C GLY A 115 -18.92 -10.37 3.02
N LEU A 116 -18.14 -9.38 2.56
CA LEU A 116 -18.04 -8.05 3.16
C LEU A 116 -19.39 -7.33 3.15
N ILE A 117 -20.12 -7.32 2.02
CA ILE A 117 -21.44 -6.68 1.91
C ILE A 117 -22.43 -7.28 2.90
N LYS A 118 -22.41 -8.60 3.06
CA LYS A 118 -23.25 -9.29 4.06
C LYS A 118 -22.91 -8.89 5.49
N ARG A 119 -21.64 -8.70 5.82
CA ARG A 119 -21.18 -8.32 7.16
C ARG A 119 -21.33 -6.84 7.46
N ALA A 120 -21.24 -5.97 6.48
CA ALA A 120 -21.22 -4.50 6.66
C ALA A 120 -22.41 -3.97 7.47
N ASN A 121 -23.55 -4.67 7.46
CA ASN A 121 -24.75 -4.32 8.23
C ASN A 121 -24.81 -4.98 9.61
N SER A 122 -23.84 -5.83 9.98
CA SER A 122 -23.97 -6.75 11.13
C SER A 122 -22.87 -6.58 12.19
N ILE A 123 -21.72 -5.97 11.89
CA ILE A 123 -20.55 -6.00 12.77
C ILE A 123 -19.87 -4.64 12.84
N GLN A 124 -19.84 -4.04 14.04
CA GLN A 124 -18.85 -3.02 14.39
C GLN A 124 -17.53 -3.74 14.68
N SER A 125 -16.56 -3.67 13.78
CA SER A 125 -15.27 -4.29 14.00
C SER A 125 -14.42 -3.43 14.92
N SER A 126 -13.92 -4.03 16.01
CA SER A 126 -12.86 -3.45 16.84
C SER A 126 -11.57 -3.32 16.05
N GLY A 127 -10.88 -2.18 16.18
CA GLY A 127 -9.61 -1.90 15.50
C GLY A 127 -8.60 -3.04 15.68
N ASN A 128 -7.91 -3.37 14.60
CA ASN A 128 -6.88 -4.41 14.57
C ASN A 128 -5.55 -3.75 14.23
N ASP A 129 -4.56 -3.85 15.13
CA ASP A 129 -3.22 -3.27 14.95
C ASP A 129 -2.53 -3.70 13.64
N PHE A 130 -2.83 -4.90 13.15
CA PHE A 130 -2.31 -5.38 11.85
C PHE A 130 -2.77 -4.50 10.68
N LEU A 131 -4.01 -4.04 10.70
CA LEU A 131 -4.59 -3.23 9.61
C LEU A 131 -4.08 -1.78 9.66
N ASN A 132 -3.80 -1.27 10.86
CA ASN A 132 -3.11 0.02 11.03
C ASN A 132 -1.71 -0.01 10.41
N ASN A 133 -1.03 -1.16 10.46
CA ASN A 133 0.27 -1.34 9.80
C ASN A 133 0.17 -1.26 8.27
N ILE A 134 -0.89 -1.76 7.64
CA ILE A 134 -1.08 -1.65 6.18
C ILE A 134 -1.22 -0.19 5.78
N LYS A 135 -2.04 0.59 6.47
CA LYS A 135 -2.21 2.02 6.22
C LYS A 135 -0.88 2.77 6.31
N LYS A 136 -0.07 2.47 7.34
CA LYS A 136 1.22 3.13 7.58
C LYS A 136 2.31 2.73 6.58
N ASN A 137 2.40 1.43 6.26
CA ASN A 137 3.49 0.91 5.43
C ASN A 137 3.19 0.90 3.93
N CYS A 138 1.90 0.85 3.56
CA CYS A 138 1.43 0.79 2.18
C CYS A 138 0.33 1.83 1.92
N PRO A 139 0.57 3.13 2.22
CA PRO A 139 -0.46 4.17 2.18
C PRO A 139 -1.12 4.31 0.82
N PHE A 140 -0.38 4.11 -0.26
CA PHE A 140 -0.93 4.14 -1.61
C PHE A 140 -1.92 2.99 -1.87
N ILE A 141 -1.55 1.75 -1.52
CA ILE A 141 -2.43 0.57 -1.67
C ILE A 141 -3.70 0.79 -0.84
N TYR A 142 -3.53 1.35 0.36
CA TYR A 142 -4.64 1.68 1.23
C TYR A 142 -5.57 2.72 0.58
N ASP A 143 -5.04 3.77 -0.06
CA ASP A 143 -5.82 4.79 -0.73
C ASP A 143 -6.61 4.26 -1.94
N VAL A 144 -6.01 3.41 -2.77
CA VAL A 144 -6.73 2.68 -3.83
C VAL A 144 -7.91 1.90 -3.24
N SER A 145 -7.69 1.25 -2.10
CA SER A 145 -8.72 0.44 -1.42
C SER A 145 -9.84 1.28 -0.83
N VAL A 146 -9.54 2.49 -0.32
CA VAL A 146 -10.55 3.48 0.10
C VAL A 146 -11.43 3.88 -1.07
N SER A 147 -10.85 4.10 -2.25
CA SER A 147 -11.62 4.43 -3.47
C SER A 147 -12.54 3.28 -3.91
N ILE A 148 -12.09 2.02 -3.78
CA ILE A 148 -12.95 0.85 -4.01
C ILE A 148 -14.08 0.81 -2.99
N ALA A 149 -13.77 0.98 -1.70
CA ALA A 149 -14.75 0.99 -0.62
C ALA A 149 -15.82 2.08 -0.82
N GLN A 150 -15.44 3.27 -1.26
CA GLN A 150 -16.38 4.35 -1.58
C GLN A 150 -17.37 3.94 -2.68
N LYS A 151 -16.87 3.33 -3.77
CA LYS A 151 -17.75 2.88 -4.86
C LYS A 151 -18.69 1.78 -4.41
N LEU A 152 -18.22 0.87 -3.56
CA LEU A 152 -19.06 -0.15 -2.93
C LEU A 152 -20.11 0.46 -2.00
N ASN A 153 -19.71 1.42 -1.13
CA ASN A 153 -20.62 2.13 -0.23
C ASN A 153 -21.76 2.81 -1.02
N LYS A 154 -21.43 3.53 -2.10
CA LYS A 154 -22.40 4.21 -2.96
C LYS A 154 -23.31 3.22 -3.69
N LYS A 155 -22.78 2.11 -4.20
CA LYS A 155 -23.53 1.14 -5.01
C LYS A 155 -24.48 0.29 -4.16
N TYR A 156 -24.02 -0.20 -3.01
CA TYR A 156 -24.76 -1.15 -2.17
C TYR A 156 -25.40 -0.48 -0.94
N ASN A 157 -25.24 0.84 -0.79
CA ASN A 157 -25.76 1.62 0.35
C ASN A 157 -25.35 1.04 1.71
N ILE A 158 -24.05 0.74 1.86
CA ILE A 158 -23.42 0.18 3.06
C ILE A 158 -22.36 1.16 3.59
N SER A 159 -21.89 0.92 4.81
CA SER A 159 -20.74 1.61 5.40
C SER A 159 -19.64 0.60 5.69
N ILE A 160 -18.52 0.69 4.97
CA ILE A 160 -17.37 -0.19 5.13
C ILE A 160 -16.44 0.42 6.16
N ALA A 161 -16.14 -0.33 7.22
CA ALA A 161 -15.22 0.09 8.27
C ALA A 161 -13.75 0.05 7.81
N ASP A 162 -12.87 0.84 8.47
CA ASP A 162 -11.42 0.88 8.19
C ASP A 162 -10.76 -0.50 8.21
N SER A 163 -11.20 -1.39 9.10
CA SER A 163 -10.70 -2.76 9.16
C SER A 163 -10.98 -3.55 7.89
N GLU A 164 -12.16 -3.41 7.30
CA GLU A 164 -12.51 -4.08 6.03
C GLU A 164 -11.76 -3.45 4.85
N ILE A 165 -11.51 -2.13 4.87
CA ILE A 165 -10.63 -1.46 3.89
C ILE A 165 -9.23 -2.05 3.93
N GLY A 166 -8.70 -2.36 5.15
CA GLY A 166 -7.43 -3.03 5.29
C GLY A 166 -7.40 -4.42 4.63
N TYR A 167 -8.47 -5.20 4.72
CA TYR A 167 -8.55 -6.48 4.02
C TYR A 167 -8.63 -6.31 2.50
N ILE A 168 -9.39 -5.34 2.00
CA ILE A 168 -9.37 -4.98 0.58
C ILE A 168 -7.92 -4.65 0.15
N SER A 169 -7.16 -3.93 0.98
CA SER A 169 -5.78 -3.54 0.70
C SER A 169 -4.84 -4.74 0.52
N ILE A 170 -5.06 -5.84 1.24
CA ILE A 170 -4.26 -7.07 1.06
C ILE A 170 -4.48 -7.63 -0.36
N HIS A 171 -5.74 -7.68 -0.81
CA HIS A 171 -6.08 -8.17 -2.15
C HIS A 171 -5.49 -7.27 -3.24
N ILE A 172 -5.62 -5.95 -3.08
CA ILE A 172 -5.11 -4.96 -4.04
C ILE A 172 -3.58 -4.95 -4.06
N GLY A 173 -2.93 -5.06 -2.89
CA GLY A 173 -1.47 -5.15 -2.78
C GLY A 173 -0.91 -6.34 -3.55
N TYR A 174 -1.54 -7.52 -3.43
CA TYR A 174 -1.17 -8.69 -4.21
C TYR A 174 -1.25 -8.45 -5.72
N LEU A 175 -2.33 -7.81 -6.19
CA LEU A 175 -2.52 -7.52 -7.61
C LEU A 175 -1.50 -6.51 -8.14
N ILE A 176 -1.19 -5.45 -7.38
CA ILE A 176 -0.19 -4.44 -7.76
C ILE A 176 1.21 -5.05 -7.80
N GLU A 177 1.58 -5.85 -6.79
CA GLU A 177 2.90 -6.48 -6.71
C GLU A 177 3.11 -7.47 -7.85
N SER A 178 2.09 -8.26 -8.20
CA SER A 178 2.16 -9.23 -9.30
C SER A 178 2.28 -8.56 -10.69
N SER A 179 1.90 -7.28 -10.83
CA SER A 179 1.93 -6.54 -12.09
C SER A 179 3.18 -5.67 -12.28
N ASN A 180 4.09 -5.58 -11.29
CA ASN A 180 5.28 -4.75 -11.35
C ASN A 180 6.20 -5.13 -12.50
N SER A 181 6.51 -4.15 -13.37
CA SER A 181 7.30 -4.30 -14.59
C SER A 181 8.81 -4.14 -14.35
N ASP A 182 9.62 -4.61 -15.31
CA ASP A 182 11.09 -4.61 -15.31
C ASP A 182 11.78 -3.23 -15.17
N SER A 183 11.02 -2.12 -15.17
CA SER A 183 11.60 -0.76 -15.22
C SER A 183 12.36 -0.34 -13.97
N ASP A 184 12.10 -0.95 -12.82
CA ASP A 184 12.69 -0.56 -11.54
C ASP A 184 13.82 -1.50 -11.09
N LYS A 185 14.18 -2.48 -11.92
CA LYS A 185 15.26 -3.42 -11.61
C LYS A 185 16.64 -2.76 -11.58
N VAL A 186 17.53 -3.30 -10.74
CA VAL A 186 18.94 -2.91 -10.68
C VAL A 186 19.67 -3.46 -11.91
N SER A 187 20.32 -2.60 -12.68
CA SER A 187 21.16 -3.03 -13.80
C SER A 187 22.50 -3.56 -13.27
N VAL A 188 22.68 -4.88 -13.34
CA VAL A 188 23.89 -5.56 -12.88
C VAL A 188 24.76 -5.98 -14.04
N LEU A 189 26.03 -5.59 -14.03
CA LEU A 189 27.06 -6.15 -14.92
C LEU A 189 27.83 -7.26 -14.20
N LEU A 190 27.81 -8.45 -14.76
CA LEU A 190 28.65 -9.55 -14.29
C LEU A 190 29.95 -9.59 -15.10
N LEU A 191 31.07 -9.28 -14.43
CA LEU A 191 32.41 -9.31 -15.00
C LEU A 191 33.19 -10.46 -14.38
N CYS A 192 33.23 -11.59 -15.07
CA CYS A 192 33.98 -12.76 -14.67
C CYS A 192 34.79 -13.28 -15.84
N HIS A 193 35.99 -13.82 -15.58
CA HIS A 193 36.68 -14.59 -16.62
C HIS A 193 35.97 -15.92 -16.84
N ASP A 194 35.79 -16.25 -18.11
CA ASP A 194 35.23 -17.54 -18.49
C ASP A 194 36.28 -18.65 -18.30
N TYR A 195 36.37 -19.16 -17.07
CA TYR A 195 37.23 -20.29 -16.72
C TYR A 195 36.33 -21.37 -16.11
N HIS A 196 36.27 -22.53 -16.74
CA HIS A 196 35.52 -23.70 -16.28
C HIS A 196 34.06 -23.41 -15.89
N HIS A 197 33.33 -22.64 -16.71
CA HIS A 197 31.89 -22.29 -16.51
C HIS A 197 31.62 -21.53 -15.19
N ILE A 198 32.59 -20.82 -14.63
CA ILE A 198 32.39 -19.98 -13.43
C ILE A 198 31.36 -18.92 -13.68
N ASN A 199 31.37 -18.30 -14.87
CA ASN A 199 30.38 -17.29 -15.29
C ASN A 199 28.95 -17.85 -15.20
N SER A 200 28.72 -19.01 -15.80
CA SER A 200 27.39 -19.63 -15.84
C SER A 200 26.88 -20.01 -14.47
N ASN A 201 27.75 -20.40 -13.54
CA ASN A 201 27.36 -20.72 -12.17
C ASN A 201 26.96 -19.48 -11.37
N ILE A 202 27.76 -18.39 -11.46
CA ILE A 202 27.44 -17.12 -10.78
C ILE A 202 26.20 -16.50 -11.39
N GLU A 203 26.10 -16.45 -12.74
CA GLU A 203 24.93 -15.96 -13.47
C GLU A 203 23.65 -16.68 -13.02
N LYS A 204 23.68 -18.02 -13.00
CA LYS A 204 22.53 -18.80 -12.57
C LYS A 204 22.13 -18.48 -11.14
N LYS A 205 23.07 -18.44 -10.19
CA LYS A 205 22.77 -18.09 -8.80
C LYS A 205 22.22 -16.67 -8.63
N LEU A 206 22.72 -15.71 -9.41
CA LEU A 206 22.19 -14.34 -9.40
C LEU A 206 20.75 -14.30 -9.93
N LEU A 207 20.46 -15.00 -11.04
CA LEU A 207 19.13 -15.05 -11.61
C LEU A 207 18.16 -15.85 -10.72
N ASP A 208 18.55 -17.00 -10.20
CA ASP A 208 17.71 -17.83 -9.33
C ASP A 208 17.28 -17.05 -8.06
N ASN A 209 18.14 -16.19 -7.51
CA ASN A 209 17.85 -15.45 -6.29
C ASN A 209 17.24 -14.06 -6.55
N TYR A 210 17.58 -13.39 -7.65
CA TYR A 210 17.30 -11.96 -7.83
C TYR A 210 16.64 -11.58 -9.17
N GLN A 211 16.14 -12.52 -9.97
CA GLN A 211 15.54 -12.25 -11.29
C GLN A 211 14.42 -11.19 -11.26
N ASN A 212 13.71 -11.07 -10.13
CA ASN A 212 12.66 -10.07 -9.96
C ASN A 212 13.18 -8.67 -9.64
N PHE A 213 14.45 -8.55 -9.21
CA PHE A 213 15.05 -7.31 -8.72
C PHE A 213 16.17 -6.79 -9.60
N ILE A 214 16.72 -7.61 -10.51
CA ILE A 214 17.85 -7.24 -11.35
C ILE A 214 17.61 -7.50 -12.83
N THR A 215 18.28 -6.70 -13.66
CA THR A 215 18.56 -7.02 -15.06
C THR A 215 20.05 -7.33 -15.18
N LEU A 216 20.40 -8.55 -15.58
CA LEU A 216 21.77 -9.03 -15.63
C LEU A 216 22.34 -8.96 -17.04
N LYS A 217 23.55 -8.38 -17.20
CA LYS A 217 24.31 -8.38 -18.43
C LYS A 217 25.70 -8.97 -18.17
N LEU A 218 26.10 -9.94 -18.99
CA LEU A 218 27.46 -10.45 -18.99
C LEU A 218 28.39 -9.46 -19.70
N PHE A 219 29.54 -9.20 -19.11
CA PHE A 219 30.56 -8.33 -19.66
C PHE A 219 31.87 -9.10 -19.74
N THR A 220 32.39 -9.28 -20.95
CA THR A 220 33.51 -10.16 -21.22
C THR A 220 34.84 -9.43 -21.41
N THR A 221 34.84 -8.10 -21.38
CA THR A 221 36.05 -7.30 -21.59
C THR A 221 36.56 -6.68 -20.30
N ASP A 222 37.89 -6.77 -20.07
CA ASP A 222 38.59 -6.08 -18.99
C ASP A 222 38.91 -4.61 -19.33
N ASN A 223 38.41 -4.09 -20.44
CA ASN A 223 38.66 -2.70 -20.86
C ASN A 223 37.98 -1.73 -19.89
N ARG A 224 38.81 -1.05 -19.09
CA ARG A 224 38.35 -0.14 -18.02
C ARG A 224 37.49 1.02 -18.57
N SER A 225 37.82 1.54 -19.75
CA SER A 225 37.03 2.62 -20.39
C SER A 225 35.65 2.12 -20.81
N ALA A 226 35.55 0.90 -21.33
CA ALA A 226 34.28 0.29 -21.70
C ALA A 226 33.39 0.02 -20.45
N LEU A 227 34.00 -0.40 -19.33
CA LEU A 227 33.29 -0.62 -18.06
C LEU A 227 32.76 0.69 -17.45
N ILE A 228 33.54 1.77 -17.51
CA ILE A 228 33.11 3.10 -17.02
C ILE A 228 31.92 3.62 -17.83
N ASN A 229 31.96 3.44 -19.14
CA ASN A 229 30.93 3.94 -20.08
C ASN A 229 29.67 3.05 -20.12
N ALA A 230 29.76 1.79 -19.65
CA ALA A 230 28.61 0.91 -19.58
C ALA A 230 27.65 1.39 -18.48
N TYR A 231 26.39 1.54 -18.85
CA TYR A 231 25.36 1.83 -17.86
C TYR A 231 25.15 0.62 -16.95
N SER A 232 25.38 0.80 -15.66
CA SER A 232 25.10 -0.19 -14.61
C SER A 232 25.00 0.49 -13.26
N ASP A 233 24.14 -0.06 -12.41
CA ASP A 233 24.02 0.35 -11.02
C ASP A 233 24.99 -0.41 -10.13
N LEU A 234 25.27 -1.67 -10.48
CA LEU A 234 26.11 -2.59 -9.72
C LEU A 234 27.00 -3.41 -10.67
N ILE A 235 28.25 -3.60 -10.30
CA ILE A 235 29.17 -4.51 -10.97
C ILE A 235 29.50 -5.65 -10.02
N VAL A 236 29.24 -6.89 -10.43
CA VAL A 236 29.63 -8.11 -9.72
C VAL A 236 30.82 -8.70 -10.47
N THR A 237 31.93 -8.96 -9.76
CA THR A 237 33.18 -9.44 -10.39
C THR A 237 33.90 -10.44 -9.48
N THR A 238 34.67 -11.34 -10.09
CA THR A 238 35.56 -12.24 -9.36
C THR A 238 36.98 -11.70 -9.15
N LYS A 239 37.28 -10.49 -9.67
CA LYS A 239 38.57 -9.82 -9.52
C LYS A 239 38.41 -8.49 -8.79
N PRO A 240 39.37 -8.09 -7.94
CA PRO A 240 39.41 -6.76 -7.38
C PRO A 240 39.41 -5.71 -8.50
N LEU A 241 38.40 -4.84 -8.48
CA LEU A 241 38.24 -3.76 -9.43
C LEU A 241 37.88 -2.48 -8.67
N ASN A 242 38.59 -1.41 -8.92
CA ASN A 242 38.29 -0.11 -8.32
C ASN A 242 37.90 0.87 -9.44
N LEU A 243 36.62 1.23 -9.48
CA LEU A 243 36.05 2.19 -10.43
C LEU A 243 35.40 3.33 -9.65
N ILE A 244 35.88 4.56 -9.88
CA ILE A 244 35.32 5.74 -9.21
C ILE A 244 33.88 5.93 -9.70
N GLY A 245 32.96 6.09 -8.76
CA GLY A 245 31.53 6.35 -9.06
C GLY A 245 30.69 5.13 -9.45
N LYS A 246 31.23 3.92 -9.32
CA LYS A 246 30.50 2.65 -9.53
C LYS A 246 30.51 1.80 -8.28
N GLU A 247 29.39 1.19 -7.96
CA GLU A 247 29.32 0.18 -6.90
C GLU A 247 29.86 -1.14 -7.44
N VAL A 248 30.88 -1.69 -6.80
CA VAL A 248 31.57 -2.92 -7.25
C VAL A 248 31.61 -3.92 -6.11
N ILE A 249 31.11 -5.13 -6.33
CA ILE A 249 31.17 -6.24 -5.38
C ILE A 249 32.08 -7.33 -5.95
N VAL A 250 33.08 -7.69 -5.17
CA VAL A 250 33.98 -8.81 -5.51
C VAL A 250 33.43 -10.06 -4.85
N VAL A 251 33.16 -11.07 -5.66
CA VAL A 251 32.64 -12.37 -5.21
C VAL A 251 33.62 -13.48 -5.46
N SER A 252 33.55 -14.53 -4.65
CA SER A 252 34.32 -15.76 -4.86
C SER A 252 33.85 -16.48 -6.15
N PRO A 253 34.75 -17.17 -6.90
CA PRO A 253 34.35 -18.00 -8.03
C PRO A 253 33.29 -19.06 -7.71
N PHE A 254 33.18 -19.45 -6.44
CA PHE A 254 32.19 -20.43 -5.97
C PHE A 254 30.89 -19.83 -5.48
N PHE A 255 30.81 -18.48 -5.42
CA PHE A 255 29.67 -17.73 -4.93
C PHE A 255 29.13 -18.29 -3.61
N THR A 256 29.83 -17.95 -2.54
CA THR A 256 29.59 -18.45 -1.18
C THR A 256 28.38 -17.75 -0.55
N MET A 257 27.89 -18.22 0.61
CA MET A 257 26.82 -17.56 1.37
C MET A 257 27.20 -16.13 1.78
N MET A 258 28.47 -15.83 2.05
CA MET A 258 28.91 -14.48 2.35
C MET A 258 28.85 -13.58 1.14
N ASP A 259 29.18 -14.10 -0.07
CA ASP A 259 29.01 -13.37 -1.32
C ASP A 259 27.55 -13.04 -1.58
N GLN A 260 26.65 -13.97 -1.28
CA GLN A 260 25.21 -13.76 -1.40
C GLN A 260 24.72 -12.60 -0.50
N ILE A 261 25.14 -12.58 0.77
CA ILE A 261 24.80 -11.50 1.71
C ILE A 261 25.34 -10.14 1.21
N ASN A 262 26.57 -10.11 0.69
CA ASN A 262 27.18 -8.89 0.18
C ASN A 262 26.43 -8.36 -1.07
N VAL A 263 26.06 -9.25 -1.98
CA VAL A 263 25.29 -8.90 -3.18
C VAL A 263 23.90 -8.45 -2.81
N ASP A 264 23.24 -9.10 -1.87
CA ASP A 264 21.93 -8.75 -1.34
C ASP A 264 21.92 -7.30 -0.81
N ASN A 265 22.85 -6.99 0.09
CA ASN A 265 23.02 -5.64 0.64
C ASN A 265 23.30 -4.60 -0.46
N ALA A 266 24.10 -4.93 -1.47
CA ALA A 266 24.42 -4.03 -2.56
C ALA A 266 23.19 -3.77 -3.46
N ILE A 267 22.42 -4.81 -3.77
CA ILE A 267 21.16 -4.66 -4.55
C ILE A 267 20.19 -3.78 -3.78
N HIS A 268 19.96 -4.02 -2.49
CA HIS A 268 19.09 -3.20 -1.67
C HIS A 268 19.54 -1.73 -1.65
N LYS A 269 20.81 -1.48 -1.44
CA LYS A 269 21.40 -0.13 -1.48
C LYS A 269 21.19 0.57 -2.83
N CYS A 270 21.36 -0.16 -3.95
CA CYS A 270 21.14 0.39 -5.28
C CYS A 270 19.66 0.72 -5.51
N LEU A 271 18.73 -0.14 -5.08
CA LEU A 271 17.29 0.11 -5.16
C LEU A 271 16.90 1.36 -4.34
N GLU A 272 17.35 1.46 -3.09
CA GLU A 272 17.11 2.62 -2.25
C GLU A 272 17.65 3.92 -2.86
N ASN A 273 18.88 3.89 -3.41
CA ASN A 273 19.48 5.07 -4.05
C ASN A 273 18.70 5.49 -5.31
N LYS A 274 18.28 4.55 -6.15
CA LYS A 274 17.45 4.83 -7.34
C LYS A 274 16.14 5.50 -6.95
N GLN A 275 15.43 4.92 -6.00
CA GLN A 275 14.16 5.45 -5.50
C GLN A 275 14.36 6.85 -4.88
N LYS A 276 15.44 7.06 -4.15
CA LYS A 276 15.76 8.34 -3.53
C LYS A 276 16.04 9.44 -4.53
N ILE A 277 16.91 9.20 -5.53
CA ILE A 277 17.25 10.19 -6.57
C ILE A 277 15.99 10.55 -7.37
N LYS A 278 15.22 9.55 -7.79
CA LYS A 278 13.96 9.73 -8.53
C LYS A 278 12.97 10.56 -7.70
N ARG A 279 12.80 10.20 -6.43
CA ARG A 279 11.93 10.88 -5.47
C ARG A 279 12.32 12.34 -5.28
N ASN A 280 13.60 12.64 -5.01
CA ASN A 280 14.05 14.00 -4.70
C ASN A 280 13.88 14.94 -5.90
N ASN A 281 14.19 14.48 -7.11
CA ASN A 281 14.05 15.29 -8.32
C ASN A 281 12.59 15.60 -8.66
N ILE A 282 11.68 14.67 -8.39
CA ILE A 282 10.25 14.84 -8.67
C ILE A 282 9.60 15.64 -7.53
N LEU A 283 9.95 15.35 -6.28
CA LEU A 283 9.31 15.96 -5.11
C LEU A 283 9.43 17.49 -5.12
N SER A 284 10.64 18.03 -5.38
CA SER A 284 10.86 19.47 -5.40
C SER A 284 10.01 20.21 -6.44
N SER A 285 9.61 19.55 -7.55
CA SER A 285 8.78 20.17 -8.57
C SER A 285 7.30 20.31 -8.19
N PHE A 286 6.87 19.66 -7.11
CA PHE A 286 5.47 19.67 -6.66
C PHE A 286 5.19 20.69 -5.55
N PHE A 287 6.17 21.54 -5.21
CA PHE A 287 5.98 22.58 -4.20
C PHE A 287 6.14 23.97 -4.82
N ASP A 288 5.35 24.91 -4.33
CA ASP A 288 5.44 26.32 -4.68
C ASP A 288 5.35 27.17 -3.40
N GLU A 289 6.11 28.27 -3.36
CA GLU A 289 6.16 29.15 -2.19
C GLU A 289 4.80 29.77 -1.84
N LYS A 290 3.94 29.97 -2.84
CA LYS A 290 2.58 30.49 -2.65
C LYS A 290 1.61 29.49 -2.00
N LEU A 291 1.99 28.22 -1.98
CA LEU A 291 1.23 27.13 -1.36
C LEU A 291 1.89 26.60 -0.08
N PHE A 292 2.79 27.40 0.52
CA PHE A 292 3.43 27.08 1.80
C PHE A 292 2.97 28.07 2.88
N PHE A 293 2.33 27.56 3.92
CA PHE A 293 1.73 28.34 5.00
C PHE A 293 2.28 27.93 6.36
N LYS A 294 2.48 28.93 7.22
CA LYS A 294 2.78 28.77 8.64
C LYS A 294 1.69 29.48 9.44
N SER A 295 0.91 28.77 10.23
CA SER A 295 -0.12 29.39 11.05
C SER A 295 -0.44 28.55 12.28
N ASN A 296 -0.76 29.22 13.37
CA ASN A 296 -1.24 28.65 14.62
C ASN A 296 -2.73 28.94 14.87
N ASP A 297 -3.45 29.48 13.87
CA ASP A 297 -4.82 29.98 14.02
C ASP A 297 -5.88 28.91 13.83
N PHE A 298 -5.50 27.72 13.36
CA PHE A 298 -6.42 26.63 13.06
C PHE A 298 -6.54 25.67 14.24
N GLY A 299 -7.79 25.50 14.72
CA GLY A 299 -8.08 24.61 15.85
C GLY A 299 -8.51 23.19 15.45
N ASN A 300 -8.99 22.98 14.21
CA ASN A 300 -9.55 21.69 13.78
C ASN A 300 -9.25 21.38 12.31
N LYS A 301 -9.44 20.12 11.94
CA LYS A 301 -9.13 19.61 10.60
C LYS A 301 -10.00 20.21 9.49
N GLU A 302 -11.26 20.48 9.76
CA GLU A 302 -12.20 20.96 8.74
C GLU A 302 -11.82 22.38 8.27
N ASP A 303 -11.49 23.27 9.21
CA ASP A 303 -11.06 24.63 8.89
C ASP A 303 -9.76 24.64 8.07
N VAL A 304 -8.83 23.74 8.41
CA VAL A 304 -7.57 23.58 7.65
C VAL A 304 -7.84 23.05 6.24
N ILE A 305 -8.69 22.03 6.10
CA ILE A 305 -9.03 21.48 4.77
C ILE A 305 -9.70 22.54 3.90
N ARG A 306 -10.62 23.33 4.46
CA ARG A 306 -11.28 24.43 3.73
C ARG A 306 -10.28 25.52 3.35
N PHE A 307 -9.40 25.91 4.27
CA PHE A 307 -8.38 26.93 4.00
C PHE A 307 -7.42 26.48 2.89
N LEU A 308 -6.79 25.32 3.03
CA LEU A 308 -5.83 24.82 2.04
C LEU A 308 -6.51 24.53 0.70
N GLY A 309 -7.70 23.94 0.73
CA GLY A 309 -8.46 23.63 -0.47
C GLY A 309 -8.86 24.87 -1.25
N GLN A 310 -9.27 25.96 -0.57
CA GLN A 310 -9.56 27.22 -1.22
C GLN A 310 -8.31 27.81 -1.88
N ASN A 311 -7.15 27.76 -1.21
CA ASN A 311 -5.88 28.22 -1.80
C ASN A 311 -5.48 27.38 -3.03
N VAL A 312 -5.76 26.09 -3.06
CA VAL A 312 -5.55 25.22 -4.21
C VAL A 312 -6.45 25.62 -5.39
N ILE A 313 -7.71 25.98 -5.12
CA ILE A 313 -8.66 26.49 -6.11
C ILE A 313 -8.22 27.86 -6.63
N ASP A 314 -7.90 28.81 -5.73
CA ASP A 314 -7.48 30.16 -6.06
C ASP A 314 -6.16 30.19 -6.86
N TYR A 315 -5.28 29.19 -6.63
CA TYR A 315 -4.08 29.00 -7.42
C TYR A 315 -4.38 28.49 -8.85
N GLY A 316 -5.61 28.02 -9.11
CA GLY A 316 -6.03 27.49 -10.41
C GLY A 316 -5.69 26.01 -10.65
N LEU A 317 -5.44 25.23 -9.59
CA LEU A 317 -5.12 23.81 -9.71
C LEU A 317 -6.36 22.92 -9.82
N CYS A 318 -7.42 23.28 -9.11
CA CYS A 318 -8.66 22.51 -9.05
C CYS A 318 -9.88 23.42 -9.23
N GLU A 319 -11.01 22.81 -9.61
CA GLU A 319 -12.30 23.47 -9.76
C GLU A 319 -13.05 23.56 -8.42
N GLU A 320 -14.15 24.35 -8.41
CA GLU A 320 -15.11 24.35 -7.32
C GLU A 320 -15.62 22.90 -7.06
N GLY A 321 -15.75 22.53 -5.78
CA GLY A 321 -16.07 21.15 -5.37
C GLY A 321 -14.86 20.32 -4.91
N PHE A 322 -13.63 20.81 -5.12
CA PHE A 322 -12.42 20.13 -4.62
C PHE A 322 -12.44 19.97 -3.10
N VAL A 323 -12.80 21.03 -2.37
CA VAL A 323 -12.86 21.02 -0.89
C VAL A 323 -13.83 19.95 -0.39
N GLU A 324 -15.03 19.88 -0.97
CA GLU A 324 -16.05 18.90 -0.63
C GLU A 324 -15.58 17.48 -0.89
N SER A 325 -14.89 17.25 -2.01
CA SER A 325 -14.30 15.94 -2.35
C SER A 325 -13.22 15.52 -1.35
N VAL A 326 -12.38 16.47 -0.88
CA VAL A 326 -11.39 16.19 0.18
C VAL A 326 -12.06 15.86 1.50
N LEU A 327 -13.11 16.60 1.88
CA LEU A 327 -13.87 16.35 3.10
C LEU A 327 -14.58 14.99 3.03
N GLU A 328 -15.18 14.64 1.89
CA GLU A 328 -15.81 13.31 1.68
C GLU A 328 -14.75 12.19 1.82
N ARG A 329 -13.56 12.40 1.23
CA ARG A 329 -12.45 11.43 1.36
C ARG A 329 -11.99 11.26 2.81
N GLU A 330 -11.86 12.36 3.54
CA GLU A 330 -11.44 12.35 4.95
C GLU A 330 -12.46 11.65 5.86
N GLN A 331 -13.76 11.74 5.54
CA GLN A 331 -14.83 11.05 6.29
C GLN A 331 -14.81 9.53 6.10
N LEU A 332 -14.35 9.04 4.95
CA LEU A 332 -14.26 7.60 4.69
C LEU A 332 -13.18 6.93 5.55
N SER A 333 -12.05 7.58 5.69
CA SER A 333 -10.93 7.16 6.52
C SER A 333 -9.99 8.34 6.72
N SER A 334 -9.61 8.61 7.97
CA SER A 334 -8.71 9.71 8.30
C SER A 334 -7.39 9.63 7.55
N THR A 335 -6.93 10.76 7.02
CA THR A 335 -5.63 10.88 6.35
C THR A 335 -4.48 11.21 7.33
N CYS A 336 -4.73 11.11 8.64
CA CYS A 336 -3.72 11.24 9.67
C CYS A 336 -2.78 10.04 9.68
N PHE A 337 -1.47 10.31 9.80
CA PHE A 337 -0.42 9.33 9.90
C PHE A 337 0.45 9.56 11.14
N PHE A 338 0.78 8.48 11.84
CA PHE A 338 1.68 8.46 13.00
C PHE A 338 1.31 9.48 14.08
N ASP A 339 0.07 9.98 14.10
CA ASP A 339 -0.45 10.99 15.03
C ASP A 339 0.33 12.33 15.01
N THR A 340 1.03 12.62 13.89
CA THR A 340 1.95 13.77 13.76
C THR A 340 1.69 14.64 12.55
N PHE A 341 1.14 14.08 11.46
CA PHE A 341 0.84 14.81 10.23
C PHE A 341 -0.37 14.22 9.49
N ALA A 342 -0.95 14.98 8.57
CA ALA A 342 -2.01 14.52 7.69
C ALA A 342 -1.72 14.82 6.23
N ILE A 343 -2.28 13.98 5.33
CA ILE A 343 -2.16 14.12 3.88
C ILE A 343 -3.55 14.12 3.24
N PRO A 344 -4.37 15.17 3.45
CA PRO A 344 -5.70 15.26 2.84
C PRO A 344 -5.60 15.42 1.32
N HIS A 345 -6.48 14.73 0.59
CA HIS A 345 -6.55 14.77 -0.87
C HIS A 345 -7.96 14.39 -1.34
N ALA A 346 -8.31 14.76 -2.56
CA ALA A 346 -9.59 14.41 -3.15
C ALA A 346 -9.59 12.95 -3.65
N LEU A 347 -10.78 12.35 -3.70
CA LEU A 347 -10.97 11.00 -4.28
C LEU A 347 -10.70 11.00 -5.79
N ASP A 348 -11.20 12.02 -6.47
CA ASP A 348 -10.98 12.22 -7.91
C ASP A 348 -9.79 13.18 -8.10
N MET A 349 -8.72 12.66 -8.67
CA MET A 349 -7.49 13.44 -8.92
C MET A 349 -7.60 14.16 -10.26
N ASN A 350 -8.27 15.30 -10.27
CA ASN A 350 -8.57 16.10 -11.48
C ASN A 350 -7.86 17.47 -11.49
N ALA A 351 -6.74 17.59 -10.76
CA ALA A 351 -5.95 18.80 -10.78
C ALA A 351 -5.33 19.07 -12.17
N THR A 352 -5.20 20.32 -12.53
CA THR A 352 -4.53 20.75 -13.78
C THR A 352 -3.04 20.42 -13.75
N HIS A 353 -2.40 20.51 -12.58
CA HIS A 353 -1.01 20.14 -12.30
C HIS A 353 -0.92 19.51 -10.92
N THR A 354 0.08 18.66 -10.72
CA THR A 354 0.34 18.05 -9.40
C THR A 354 1.10 19.03 -8.53
N MET A 355 0.49 19.41 -7.39
CA MET A 355 1.09 20.31 -6.39
C MET A 355 0.73 19.86 -4.97
N ILE A 356 1.59 20.22 -4.03
CA ILE A 356 1.42 19.96 -2.60
C ILE A 356 1.31 21.31 -1.88
N CYS A 357 0.15 21.53 -1.26
CA CYS A 357 -0.11 22.69 -0.43
C CYS A 357 0.21 22.34 1.04
N VAL A 358 1.09 23.11 1.67
CA VAL A 358 1.66 22.80 2.98
C VAL A 358 1.15 23.76 4.02
N LEU A 359 0.74 23.24 5.18
CA LEU A 359 0.54 24.02 6.40
C LEU A 359 1.37 23.42 7.53
N THR A 360 2.16 24.24 8.21
CA THR A 360 2.85 23.90 9.45
C THR A 360 2.27 24.70 10.62
N SER A 361 2.13 24.05 11.80
CA SER A 361 1.61 24.66 13.02
C SER A 361 2.43 24.22 14.23
N GLU A 362 3.02 25.18 14.92
CA GLU A 362 3.76 24.92 16.16
C GLU A 362 2.81 24.59 17.32
N SER A 363 1.63 25.24 17.36
CA SER A 363 0.61 24.99 18.40
C SER A 363 -0.11 23.65 18.23
N GLY A 364 -0.05 23.06 17.02
CA GLY A 364 -0.77 21.86 16.65
C GLY A 364 -2.21 22.13 16.21
N ILE A 365 -2.78 21.15 15.51
CA ILE A 365 -4.12 21.14 14.93
C ILE A 365 -4.83 19.88 15.40
N GLN A 366 -6.05 20.01 15.92
CA GLN A 366 -6.86 18.85 16.29
C GLN A 366 -7.33 18.12 15.04
N TRP A 367 -6.90 16.87 14.88
CA TRP A 367 -7.25 15.99 13.78
C TRP A 367 -7.82 14.69 14.33
N ASP A 368 -9.13 14.59 14.41
CA ASP A 368 -9.85 13.55 15.15
C ASP A 368 -9.36 13.47 16.62
N ASP A 369 -8.89 12.32 17.07
CA ASP A 369 -8.38 12.12 18.42
C ASP A 369 -6.90 12.53 18.62
N HIS A 370 -6.24 13.05 17.56
CA HIS A 370 -4.81 13.36 17.54
C HIS A 370 -4.53 14.85 17.38
N VAL A 371 -3.35 15.28 17.80
CA VAL A 371 -2.83 16.63 17.54
C VAL A 371 -1.66 16.52 16.56
N ILE A 372 -1.86 17.07 15.36
CA ILE A 372 -0.87 17.03 14.30
C ILE A 372 -0.23 18.42 14.09
N HIS A 373 0.94 18.46 13.47
CA HIS A 373 1.69 19.70 13.27
C HIS A 373 1.96 20.03 11.80
N ILE A 374 1.76 19.10 10.89
CA ILE A 374 1.98 19.28 9.45
C ILE A 374 0.76 18.76 8.69
N VAL A 375 0.28 19.55 7.74
CA VAL A 375 -0.74 19.12 6.78
C VAL A 375 -0.19 19.32 5.37
N LEU A 376 -0.21 18.25 4.57
CA LEU A 376 0.21 18.22 3.18
C LEU A 376 -1.01 17.94 2.31
N MET A 377 -1.72 18.97 1.87
CA MET A 377 -2.87 18.78 0.98
C MET A 377 -2.40 18.55 -0.44
N LEU A 378 -2.91 17.51 -1.07
CA LEU A 378 -2.49 17.08 -2.39
C LEU A 378 -3.52 17.44 -3.45
N ALA A 379 -3.08 18.19 -4.46
CA ALA A 379 -3.75 18.36 -5.73
C ALA A 379 -2.97 17.56 -6.78
N VAL A 380 -3.57 16.50 -7.33
CA VAL A 380 -2.85 15.55 -8.20
C VAL A 380 -3.48 15.52 -9.59
N GLN A 381 -2.63 15.71 -10.61
CA GLN A 381 -3.01 15.54 -12.00
C GLN A 381 -3.08 14.05 -12.35
N GLN A 382 -4.07 13.64 -13.13
CA GLN A 382 -4.30 12.25 -13.50
C GLN A 382 -3.04 11.58 -14.13
N ASN A 383 -2.33 12.28 -15.00
CA ASN A 383 -1.14 11.75 -15.66
C ASN A 383 0.07 11.56 -14.74
N ASP A 384 0.11 12.26 -13.60
CA ASP A 384 1.21 12.15 -12.64
C ASP A 384 0.95 11.11 -11.53
N ARG A 385 -0.21 10.46 -11.57
CA ARG A 385 -0.67 9.58 -10.50
C ARG A 385 0.35 8.47 -10.17
N LYS A 386 0.98 7.85 -11.16
CA LYS A 386 2.02 6.84 -10.95
C LYS A 386 3.26 7.41 -10.26
N LYS A 387 3.72 8.59 -10.68
CA LYS A 387 4.85 9.29 -10.02
C LYS A 387 4.48 9.70 -8.60
N PHE A 388 3.23 10.12 -8.42
CA PHE A 388 2.71 10.50 -7.12
C PHE A 388 2.67 9.33 -6.13
N MET A 389 2.41 8.10 -6.58
CA MET A 389 2.46 6.89 -5.74
C MET A 389 3.80 6.70 -5.03
N GLU A 390 4.89 6.83 -5.80
CA GLU A 390 6.25 6.69 -5.28
C GLU A 390 6.56 7.81 -4.27
N LEU A 391 6.05 9.01 -4.53
CA LEU A 391 6.19 10.18 -3.66
C LEU A 391 5.39 10.04 -2.37
N TYR A 392 4.14 9.63 -2.46
CA TYR A 392 3.24 9.48 -1.33
C TYR A 392 3.83 8.54 -0.28
N ASN A 393 4.25 7.34 -0.70
CA ASN A 393 4.91 6.39 0.18
C ASN A 393 6.22 6.99 0.77
N GLY A 394 7.00 7.69 -0.05
CA GLY A 394 8.26 8.30 0.38
C GLY A 394 8.07 9.44 1.38
N ILE A 395 7.04 10.28 1.22
CA ILE A 395 6.69 11.33 2.18
C ILE A 395 6.30 10.70 3.52
N VAL A 396 5.39 9.71 3.49
CA VAL A 396 4.94 9.02 4.70
C VAL A 396 6.11 8.39 5.45
N GLN A 397 7.00 7.67 4.77
CA GLN A 397 8.19 7.07 5.38
C GLN A 397 9.18 8.12 5.93
N THR A 398 9.31 9.28 5.25
CA THR A 398 10.20 10.35 5.72
C THR A 398 9.68 11.00 7.00
N LEU A 399 8.36 11.17 7.10
CA LEU A 399 7.69 11.81 8.24
C LEU A 399 7.34 10.83 9.37
N GLU A 400 7.66 9.54 9.23
CA GLU A 400 7.48 8.54 10.29
C GLU A 400 8.23 8.91 11.59
N LYS A 401 9.39 9.62 11.45
CA LYS A 401 10.22 9.97 12.57
C LYS A 401 9.77 11.30 13.20
N PRO A 402 9.30 11.31 14.46
CA PRO A 402 8.85 12.55 15.12
C PRO A 402 9.90 13.68 15.14
N GLU A 403 11.18 13.32 15.25
CA GLU A 403 12.28 14.30 15.20
C GLU A 403 12.32 15.05 13.86
N LYS A 404 11.98 14.38 12.77
CA LYS A 404 11.92 14.96 11.43
C LYS A 404 10.75 15.92 11.31
N VAL A 405 9.58 15.52 11.82
CA VAL A 405 8.38 16.38 11.86
C VAL A 405 8.67 17.65 12.65
N ASN A 406 9.27 17.54 13.84
CA ASN A 406 9.62 18.70 14.66
C ASN A 406 10.58 19.69 13.94
N LYS A 407 11.56 19.17 13.20
CA LYS A 407 12.45 20.03 12.40
C LYS A 407 11.70 20.75 11.29
N LEU A 408 10.83 20.05 10.57
CA LEU A 408 10.04 20.59 9.47
C LEU A 408 9.06 21.68 9.93
N VAL A 409 8.46 21.53 11.10
CA VAL A 409 7.55 22.54 11.70
C VAL A 409 8.29 23.86 11.99
N LEU A 410 9.57 23.77 12.37
CA LEU A 410 10.40 24.94 12.67
C LEU A 410 10.98 25.62 11.42
N SER A 411 10.78 25.06 10.22
CA SER A 411 11.29 25.66 8.98
C SER A 411 10.74 27.08 8.77
N ASP A 412 11.60 28.00 8.39
CA ASP A 412 11.24 29.41 8.21
C ASP A 412 10.53 29.69 6.88
N ASN A 413 10.84 28.90 5.86
CA ASN A 413 10.30 29.03 4.50
C ASN A 413 10.29 27.69 3.76
N LEU A 414 9.71 27.68 2.57
CA LEU A 414 9.61 26.48 1.74
C LEU A 414 10.99 25.87 1.42
N MET A 415 12.00 26.67 1.13
CA MET A 415 13.33 26.17 0.78
C MET A 415 13.96 25.43 1.96
N ASP A 416 13.84 25.97 3.17
CA ASP A 416 14.30 25.32 4.39
C ASP A 416 13.51 24.04 4.67
N PHE A 417 12.18 24.09 4.53
CA PHE A 417 11.31 22.92 4.64
C PHE A 417 11.71 21.79 3.66
N LEU A 418 11.95 22.14 2.38
CA LEU A 418 12.38 21.17 1.37
C LEU A 418 13.77 20.59 1.65
N ASN A 419 14.73 21.44 2.04
CA ASN A 419 16.05 20.96 2.43
C ASN A 419 15.96 19.94 3.56
N GLN A 420 15.16 20.22 4.57
CA GLN A 420 14.96 19.30 5.68
C GLN A 420 14.18 18.07 5.27
N LEU A 421 13.14 18.18 4.43
CA LEU A 421 12.35 17.02 3.95
C LEU A 421 13.21 16.07 3.12
N LEU A 422 14.12 16.60 2.30
CA LEU A 422 15.00 15.86 1.40
C LEU A 422 16.31 15.40 2.04
N GLU A 423 16.67 15.97 3.21
CA GLU A 423 17.84 15.55 3.98
C GLU A 423 17.74 14.10 4.47
N LYS A 424 18.91 13.49 4.58
CA LYS A 424 19.14 12.07 4.93
C LYS A 424 18.93 11.76 6.40
#